data_c7f78ccdb3437ea7a91d972ff0accba1
#
_entry.id   c7f78ccdb3437ea7a91d972ff0accba1
#
_cell.length_a   1.000
_cell.length_b   1.000
_cell.length_c   1.000
_cell.angle_alpha   90.00
_cell.angle_beta   90.00
_cell.angle_gamma   90.00
#
_symmetry.space_group_name_H-M   'P 1'
#
loop_
_entity.id
_entity.type
_entity.pdbx_description
1 polymer ?
#
loop_
_entity_poly.entity_id
_entity_poly.type
_entity_poly.pdbx_seq_one_letter_code
_entity_poly.pdbx_strand_id
1 'polypeptide(L)'
;MPFYQASREAHGAIPMRPFGKSGVSVSALGLGGHHLGAAADQQTAIEIVHAAIDGGVGFFDNCWEYNRGQSEVWMGAALKGYRDKVFLMTKVCTHGREGRMATQMLEESLRRLQTDLLDLWQIHGVSFENDPDLFIRPNGAAEAMLKVKKEGKVRFLGFTGHKHPQLHLKMLNVGFEWDSVQMPLNAFDATSRHSFEREVLPVLRERGIAALGMKPINGHGEPVDRGVLTGEEALRYAMSLPVTTITGVERQDILLQDLGVAQGFTPMSPQEMDALRERCRPSAADGRFELYKLTFKFDNPEARLAHDYPLDMQQIEVKQMMKEADNTGHPFPTT
;
A
#
# COMPACT_ATOMS: atom_id res chain seq x y z
N MET A 1 0.57 -10.77 22.62
CA MET A 1 1.89 -11.01 21.93
C MET A 1 2.67 -9.71 21.92
N PRO A 2 4.02 -9.73 21.91
CA PRO A 2 4.78 -8.49 21.79
C PRO A 2 4.69 -7.92 20.36
N PHE A 3 4.80 -6.60 20.23
CA PHE A 3 4.99 -5.97 18.94
C PHE A 3 6.36 -6.31 18.34
N TYR A 4 6.45 -6.30 17.03
CA TYR A 4 7.70 -6.44 16.30
C TYR A 4 8.76 -5.42 16.74
N GLN A 5 9.99 -5.86 16.99
CA GLN A 5 11.07 -5.08 17.59
C GLN A 5 12.35 -5.10 16.75
N ALA A 6 12.30 -5.29 15.43
CA ALA A 6 13.51 -5.31 14.64
C ALA A 6 14.35 -4.03 14.84
N SER A 7 15.61 -4.22 15.16
CA SER A 7 16.61 -3.16 15.19
C SER A 7 17.02 -2.77 13.76
N ARG A 8 17.80 -1.69 13.61
CA ARG A 8 18.36 -1.29 12.31
C ARG A 8 19.38 -2.28 11.73
N GLU A 9 19.75 -3.29 12.49
CA GLU A 9 20.67 -4.34 12.04
C GLU A 9 19.94 -5.31 11.11
N ALA A 10 20.61 -5.66 10.01
CA ALA A 10 20.05 -6.54 8.99
C ALA A 10 19.74 -7.92 9.55
N HIS A 11 18.48 -8.31 9.51
CA HIS A 11 18.08 -9.69 9.66
C HIS A 11 18.00 -10.33 8.28
N GLY A 12 19.07 -10.97 7.85
CA GLY A 12 19.19 -11.55 6.53
C GLY A 12 19.80 -10.59 5.48
N ALA A 13 19.76 -10.97 4.20
CA ALA A 13 20.37 -10.23 3.09
C ALA A 13 19.52 -9.05 2.57
N ILE A 14 18.27 -8.92 3.01
CA ILE A 14 17.37 -7.81 2.59
C ILE A 14 17.70 -6.55 3.41
N PRO A 15 17.95 -5.40 2.76
CA PRO A 15 18.20 -4.16 3.46
C PRO A 15 17.04 -3.77 4.38
N MET A 16 17.35 -3.16 5.53
CA MET A 16 16.36 -2.60 6.44
C MET A 16 16.13 -1.12 6.18
N ARG A 17 14.90 -0.68 6.40
CA ARG A 17 14.45 0.72 6.25
C ARG A 17 13.89 1.22 7.57
N PRO A 18 14.22 2.44 7.99
CA PRO A 18 13.58 3.06 9.15
C PRO A 18 12.10 3.31 8.86
N PHE A 19 11.23 2.94 9.79
CA PHE A 19 9.80 3.25 9.72
C PHE A 19 9.57 4.68 10.25
N GLY A 20 9.78 5.65 9.38
CA GLY A 20 9.73 7.06 9.73
C GLY A 20 10.63 7.40 10.92
N LYS A 21 10.12 8.22 11.84
CA LYS A 21 10.79 8.60 13.10
C LYS A 21 10.50 7.67 14.29
N SER A 22 9.86 6.53 14.05
CA SER A 22 9.37 5.63 15.11
C SER A 22 10.46 4.89 15.91
N GLY A 23 11.69 4.85 15.39
CA GLY A 23 12.78 4.03 15.97
C GLY A 23 12.73 2.56 15.53
N VAL A 24 11.69 2.12 14.83
CA VAL A 24 11.57 0.76 14.27
C VAL A 24 12.16 0.72 12.87
N SER A 25 12.74 -0.41 12.49
CA SER A 25 13.16 -0.69 11.12
C SER A 25 12.41 -1.90 10.59
N VAL A 26 12.08 -1.89 9.31
CA VAL A 26 11.39 -2.96 8.59
C VAL A 26 12.17 -3.33 7.33
N SER A 27 11.94 -4.51 6.76
CA SER A 27 12.60 -4.91 5.52
C SER A 27 12.24 -3.97 4.37
N ALA A 28 13.19 -3.71 3.48
CA ALA A 28 12.98 -2.87 2.29
C ALA A 28 11.97 -3.49 1.31
N LEU A 29 11.80 -4.81 1.35
CA LEU A 29 10.77 -5.56 0.65
C LEU A 29 9.69 -5.98 1.63
N GLY A 30 8.40 -5.80 1.26
CA GLY A 30 7.23 -6.26 1.98
C GLY A 30 6.35 -7.15 1.12
N LEU A 31 5.66 -8.11 1.72
CA LEU A 31 4.71 -9.00 1.05
C LEU A 31 3.29 -8.43 1.12
N GLY A 32 2.65 -8.26 -0.05
CA GLY A 32 1.28 -7.74 -0.18
C GLY A 32 0.23 -8.84 -0.18
N GLY A 33 -0.80 -8.70 0.67
CA GLY A 33 -1.87 -9.68 0.86
C GLY A 33 -2.85 -9.80 -0.31
N HIS A 34 -3.01 -8.78 -1.16
CA HIS A 34 -3.98 -8.86 -2.26
C HIS A 34 -3.72 -10.05 -3.18
N HIS A 35 -2.50 -10.20 -3.67
CA HIS A 35 -2.12 -11.33 -4.52
C HIS A 35 -2.00 -12.63 -3.73
N LEU A 36 -1.51 -12.57 -2.48
CA LEU A 36 -1.47 -13.75 -1.60
C LEU A 36 -2.84 -14.41 -1.44
N GLY A 37 -3.90 -13.60 -1.29
CA GLY A 37 -5.28 -14.10 -1.21
C GLY A 37 -5.81 -14.67 -2.54
N ALA A 38 -5.09 -14.49 -3.65
CA ALA A 38 -5.38 -15.06 -4.97
C ALA A 38 -4.48 -16.27 -5.31
N ALA A 39 -3.64 -16.74 -4.39
CA ALA A 39 -2.86 -17.98 -4.56
C ALA A 39 -3.78 -19.18 -4.83
N ALA A 40 -3.22 -20.27 -5.34
CA ALA A 40 -3.98 -21.43 -5.75
C ALA A 40 -4.84 -22.01 -4.60
N ASP A 41 -4.30 -22.00 -3.39
CA ASP A 41 -4.97 -22.45 -2.17
C ASP A 41 -4.28 -21.89 -0.91
N GLN A 42 -4.86 -22.17 0.26
CA GLN A 42 -4.32 -21.73 1.55
C GLN A 42 -2.94 -22.31 1.83
N GLN A 43 -2.66 -23.53 1.44
CA GLN A 43 -1.37 -24.17 1.69
C GLN A 43 -0.26 -23.48 0.90
N THR A 44 -0.51 -23.17 -0.36
CA THR A 44 0.38 -22.36 -1.20
C THR A 44 0.65 -20.98 -0.59
N ALA A 45 -0.38 -20.32 -0.08
CA ALA A 45 -0.23 -19.01 0.58
C ALA A 45 0.63 -19.13 1.86
N ILE A 46 0.46 -20.17 2.66
CA ILE A 46 1.28 -20.44 3.86
C ILE A 46 2.75 -20.65 3.46
N GLU A 47 3.01 -21.44 2.44
CA GLU A 47 4.35 -21.73 1.94
C GLU A 47 5.05 -20.46 1.43
N ILE A 48 4.31 -19.58 0.70
CA ILE A 48 4.80 -18.28 0.26
C ILE A 48 5.20 -17.40 1.45
N VAL A 49 4.34 -17.31 2.47
CA VAL A 49 4.61 -16.48 3.67
C VAL A 49 5.82 -17.01 4.42
N HIS A 50 5.91 -18.32 4.64
CA HIS A 50 7.06 -18.92 5.35
C HIS A 50 8.36 -18.72 4.56
N ALA A 51 8.35 -18.97 3.25
CA ALA A 51 9.53 -18.73 2.41
C ALA A 51 9.93 -17.25 2.37
N ALA A 52 8.97 -16.32 2.40
CA ALA A 52 9.24 -14.89 2.51
C ALA A 52 9.93 -14.54 3.83
N ILE A 53 9.45 -15.07 4.97
CA ILE A 53 10.07 -14.88 6.29
C ILE A 53 11.48 -15.45 6.32
N ASP A 54 11.66 -16.67 5.83
CA ASP A 54 12.97 -17.33 5.75
C ASP A 54 13.93 -16.57 4.83
N GLY A 55 13.41 -15.94 3.78
CA GLY A 55 14.15 -15.05 2.88
C GLY A 55 14.47 -13.66 3.44
N GLY A 56 13.98 -13.32 4.64
CA GLY A 56 14.26 -12.06 5.32
C GLY A 56 13.20 -10.98 5.16
N VAL A 57 12.03 -11.28 4.58
CA VAL A 57 10.89 -10.34 4.54
C VAL A 57 10.28 -10.24 5.92
N GLY A 58 10.32 -9.05 6.50
CA GLY A 58 9.75 -8.76 7.82
C GLY A 58 8.50 -7.88 7.80
N PHE A 59 8.07 -7.39 6.63
CA PHE A 59 6.90 -6.51 6.49
C PHE A 59 5.78 -7.20 5.71
N PHE A 60 4.58 -7.30 6.33
CA PHE A 60 3.42 -7.98 5.75
C PHE A 60 2.22 -7.04 5.70
N ASP A 61 1.78 -6.75 4.49
CA ASP A 61 0.64 -5.89 4.17
C ASP A 61 -0.63 -6.71 3.92
N ASN A 62 -1.74 -6.31 4.51
CA ASN A 62 -3.06 -6.87 4.23
C ASN A 62 -4.15 -5.79 4.22
N CYS A 63 -5.40 -6.19 3.99
CA CYS A 63 -6.58 -5.34 4.09
C CYS A 63 -7.82 -6.18 4.41
N TRP A 64 -8.74 -5.61 5.20
CA TRP A 64 -10.00 -6.21 5.57
C TRP A 64 -10.80 -6.77 4.39
N GLU A 65 -10.77 -6.07 3.25
CA GLU A 65 -11.55 -6.42 2.06
C GLU A 65 -10.84 -7.34 1.06
N TYR A 66 -9.53 -7.55 1.17
CA TYR A 66 -8.79 -8.32 0.17
C TYR A 66 -9.33 -9.75 0.04
N ASN A 67 -9.74 -10.09 -1.20
CA ASN A 67 -10.31 -11.41 -1.52
C ASN A 67 -11.47 -11.76 -0.57
N ARG A 68 -12.33 -10.77 -0.24
CA ARG A 68 -13.48 -10.90 0.68
C ARG A 68 -13.07 -11.39 2.08
N GLY A 69 -11.90 -10.97 2.56
CA GLY A 69 -11.33 -11.33 3.85
C GLY A 69 -10.49 -12.62 3.85
N GLN A 70 -10.48 -13.38 2.77
CA GLN A 70 -9.70 -14.61 2.64
C GLN A 70 -8.20 -14.36 2.83
N SER A 71 -7.68 -13.24 2.30
CA SER A 71 -6.28 -12.89 2.45
C SER A 71 -5.86 -12.77 3.92
N GLU A 72 -6.67 -12.13 4.77
CA GLU A 72 -6.38 -12.06 6.22
C GLU A 72 -6.45 -13.42 6.89
N VAL A 73 -7.43 -14.27 6.51
CA VAL A 73 -7.56 -15.64 7.06
C VAL A 73 -6.32 -16.48 6.73
N TRP A 74 -5.85 -16.44 5.50
CA TRP A 74 -4.69 -17.21 5.06
C TRP A 74 -3.39 -16.69 5.68
N MET A 75 -3.23 -15.37 5.75
CA MET A 75 -2.08 -14.76 6.41
C MET A 75 -2.07 -15.06 7.91
N GLY A 76 -3.21 -15.01 8.60
CA GLY A 76 -3.33 -15.38 10.01
C GLY A 76 -2.93 -16.83 10.27
N ALA A 77 -3.35 -17.75 9.41
CA ALA A 77 -2.93 -19.15 9.49
C ALA A 77 -1.43 -19.32 9.29
N ALA A 78 -0.85 -18.60 8.32
CA ALA A 78 0.59 -18.65 8.02
C ALA A 78 1.45 -18.05 9.13
N LEU A 79 0.97 -17.00 9.81
CA LEU A 79 1.72 -16.31 10.88
C LEU A 79 1.61 -16.98 12.26
N LYS A 80 0.91 -18.10 12.37
CA LYS A 80 0.85 -18.84 13.62
C LYS A 80 2.25 -19.31 14.05
N GLY A 81 2.73 -18.79 15.20
CA GLY A 81 4.11 -19.01 15.69
C GLY A 81 5.18 -18.10 15.08
N TYR A 82 4.81 -17.18 14.17
CA TYR A 82 5.72 -16.22 13.53
C TYR A 82 5.32 -14.76 13.78
N ARG A 83 4.23 -14.49 14.52
CA ARG A 83 3.69 -13.14 14.68
C ARG A 83 4.69 -12.13 15.23
N ASP A 84 5.55 -12.53 16.13
CA ASP A 84 6.59 -11.70 16.75
C ASP A 84 7.80 -11.42 15.84
N LYS A 85 7.92 -12.18 14.74
CA LYS A 85 9.01 -12.02 13.77
C LYS A 85 8.67 -11.04 12.65
N VAL A 86 7.43 -10.58 12.57
CA VAL A 86 6.95 -9.78 11.45
C VAL A 86 6.28 -8.50 11.90
N PHE A 87 6.48 -7.44 11.13
CA PHE A 87 5.69 -6.22 11.18
C PHE A 87 4.43 -6.44 10.37
N LEU A 88 3.29 -6.60 11.05
CA LEU A 88 2.01 -6.92 10.45
C LEU A 88 1.12 -5.68 10.36
N MET A 89 0.62 -5.42 9.18
CA MET A 89 -0.37 -4.37 8.97
C MET A 89 -1.63 -4.89 8.30
N THR A 90 -2.73 -4.18 8.54
CA THR A 90 -3.95 -4.27 7.73
C THR A 90 -4.60 -2.89 7.57
N LYS A 91 -5.68 -2.83 6.81
CA LYS A 91 -6.35 -1.60 6.46
C LYS A 91 -7.83 -1.70 6.70
N VAL A 92 -8.42 -0.61 7.17
CA VAL A 92 -9.87 -0.44 7.15
C VAL A 92 -10.30 -0.05 5.74
N CYS A 93 -11.34 -0.69 5.23
CA CYS A 93 -11.83 -0.50 3.86
C CYS A 93 -12.24 0.97 3.59
N THR A 94 -12.35 1.35 2.32
CA THR A 94 -12.68 2.72 1.89
C THR A 94 -13.98 3.27 2.49
N HIS A 95 -14.94 2.42 2.80
CA HIS A 95 -16.19 2.82 3.47
C HIS A 95 -16.06 2.90 5.00
N GLY A 96 -14.92 2.54 5.60
CA GLY A 96 -14.68 2.60 7.06
C GLY A 96 -14.33 4.00 7.57
N ARG A 97 -14.86 5.09 6.98
CA ARG A 97 -14.66 6.46 7.50
C ARG A 97 -15.51 6.73 8.75
N GLU A 98 -16.56 5.97 8.98
CA GLU A 98 -17.33 6.01 10.22
C GLU A 98 -16.61 5.22 11.31
N GLY A 99 -16.48 5.82 12.52
CA GLY A 99 -15.69 5.23 13.60
C GLY A 99 -16.20 3.87 14.07
N ARG A 100 -17.55 3.68 14.14
CA ARG A 100 -18.16 2.40 14.52
C ARG A 100 -17.80 1.30 13.51
N MET A 101 -17.94 1.59 12.23
CA MET A 101 -17.60 0.64 11.16
C MET A 101 -16.10 0.35 11.13
N ALA A 102 -15.26 1.37 11.28
CA ALA A 102 -13.81 1.19 11.34
C ALA A 102 -13.42 0.26 12.50
N THR A 103 -14.02 0.45 13.70
CA THR A 103 -13.76 -0.43 14.84
C THR A 103 -14.22 -1.86 14.59
N GLN A 104 -15.42 -2.04 14.02
CA GLN A 104 -15.93 -3.38 13.69
C GLN A 104 -15.00 -4.11 12.70
N MET A 105 -14.53 -3.42 11.66
CA MET A 105 -13.59 -4.00 10.68
C MET A 105 -12.26 -4.37 11.32
N LEU A 106 -11.75 -3.55 12.25
CA LEU A 106 -10.53 -3.90 13.00
C LEU A 106 -10.70 -5.17 13.81
N GLU A 107 -11.80 -5.30 14.56
CA GLU A 107 -12.06 -6.50 15.37
C GLU A 107 -12.18 -7.77 14.49
N GLU A 108 -12.78 -7.64 13.31
CA GLU A 108 -12.82 -8.72 12.34
C GLU A 108 -11.44 -9.05 11.80
N SER A 109 -10.62 -8.05 11.47
CA SER A 109 -9.24 -8.24 11.01
C SER A 109 -8.38 -8.95 12.04
N LEU A 110 -8.45 -8.53 13.32
CA LEU A 110 -7.73 -9.18 14.41
C LEU A 110 -8.10 -10.65 14.54
N ARG A 111 -9.41 -10.95 14.44
CA ARG A 111 -9.89 -12.35 14.49
C ARG A 111 -9.41 -13.18 13.29
N ARG A 112 -9.46 -12.64 12.06
CA ARG A 112 -9.02 -13.32 10.82
C ARG A 112 -7.50 -13.54 10.83
N LEU A 113 -6.75 -12.54 11.26
CA LEU A 113 -5.29 -12.58 11.38
C LEU A 113 -4.81 -13.37 12.61
N GLN A 114 -5.73 -13.84 13.48
CA GLN A 114 -5.44 -14.63 14.68
C GLN A 114 -4.44 -13.93 15.62
N THR A 115 -4.59 -12.62 15.81
CA THR A 115 -3.72 -11.79 16.65
C THR A 115 -4.54 -10.78 17.45
N ASP A 116 -4.01 -10.36 18.60
CA ASP A 116 -4.64 -9.34 19.47
C ASP A 116 -4.17 -7.93 19.14
N LEU A 117 -3.13 -7.78 18.28
CA LEU A 117 -2.51 -6.51 17.97
C LEU A 117 -1.92 -6.47 16.56
N LEU A 118 -1.91 -5.25 15.99
CA LEU A 118 -1.26 -4.92 14.73
C LEU A 118 -0.13 -3.94 14.95
N ASP A 119 0.93 -4.04 14.15
CA ASP A 119 1.98 -3.02 14.14
C ASP A 119 1.48 -1.74 13.45
N LEU A 120 0.72 -1.86 12.34
CA LEU A 120 0.18 -0.71 11.63
C LEU A 120 -1.25 -0.97 11.20
N TRP A 121 -2.11 0.03 11.38
CA TRP A 121 -3.47 0.06 10.84
C TRP A 121 -3.69 1.31 10.00
N GLN A 122 -4.22 1.16 8.78
CA GLN A 122 -4.38 2.25 7.83
C GLN A 122 -5.83 2.48 7.40
N ILE A 123 -6.18 3.72 7.10
CA ILE A 123 -7.35 4.05 6.28
C ILE A 123 -7.03 3.66 4.85
N HIS A 124 -7.87 2.82 4.24
CA HIS A 124 -7.68 2.33 2.88
C HIS A 124 -8.35 3.23 1.83
N GLY A 125 -7.65 3.44 0.72
CA GLY A 125 -8.22 3.98 -0.49
C GLY A 125 -8.77 5.41 -0.35
N VAL A 126 -7.95 6.37 0.08
CA VAL A 126 -8.29 7.80 -0.03
C VAL A 126 -8.40 8.14 -1.51
N SER A 127 -9.65 8.24 -2.02
CA SER A 127 -9.97 8.33 -3.44
C SER A 127 -10.87 9.51 -3.79
N PHE A 128 -11.53 10.13 -2.79
CA PHE A 128 -12.52 11.18 -3.00
C PHE A 128 -12.12 12.47 -2.28
N GLU A 129 -12.54 13.61 -2.84
CA GLU A 129 -12.17 14.92 -2.31
C GLU A 129 -12.63 15.17 -0.87
N ASN A 130 -13.76 14.57 -0.51
CA ASN A 130 -14.36 14.65 0.84
C ASN A 130 -13.84 13.58 1.81
N ASP A 131 -13.01 12.63 1.39
CA ASP A 131 -12.46 11.61 2.29
C ASP A 131 -11.76 12.20 3.52
N PRO A 132 -10.93 13.27 3.41
CA PRO A 132 -10.30 13.89 4.56
C PRO A 132 -11.31 14.44 5.58
N ASP A 133 -12.39 15.09 5.11
CA ASP A 133 -13.43 15.66 5.96
C ASP A 133 -14.26 14.57 6.65
N LEU A 134 -14.57 13.50 5.92
CA LEU A 134 -15.27 12.33 6.47
C LEU A 134 -14.43 11.60 7.53
N PHE A 135 -13.12 11.57 7.35
CA PHE A 135 -12.20 10.94 8.29
C PHE A 135 -12.20 11.64 9.66
N ILE A 136 -12.14 12.99 9.69
CA ILE A 136 -12.02 13.79 10.92
C ILE A 136 -13.36 14.22 11.52
N ARG A 137 -14.51 13.94 10.87
CA ARG A 137 -15.82 14.31 11.38
C ARG A 137 -16.08 13.71 12.77
N PRO A 138 -16.98 14.29 13.58
CA PRO A 138 -17.40 13.69 14.85
C PRO A 138 -17.88 12.25 14.67
N ASN A 139 -17.42 11.35 15.52
CA ASN A 139 -17.60 9.89 15.41
C ASN A 139 -16.99 9.28 14.14
N GLY A 140 -16.07 9.97 13.49
CA GLY A 140 -15.33 9.48 12.33
C GLY A 140 -14.23 8.46 12.68
N ALA A 141 -13.58 7.95 11.65
CA ALA A 141 -12.55 6.95 11.84
C ALA A 141 -11.32 7.48 12.60
N ALA A 142 -11.04 8.79 12.57
CA ALA A 142 -9.95 9.40 13.33
C ALA A 142 -10.06 9.12 14.84
N GLU A 143 -11.24 9.34 15.41
CA GLU A 143 -11.49 9.08 16.84
C GLU A 143 -11.34 7.59 17.17
N ALA A 144 -11.86 6.72 16.31
CA ALA A 144 -11.72 5.28 16.47
C ALA A 144 -10.25 4.84 16.43
N MET A 145 -9.47 5.37 15.51
CA MET A 145 -8.04 5.06 15.37
C MET A 145 -7.26 5.45 16.64
N LEU A 146 -7.48 6.65 17.16
CA LEU A 146 -6.82 7.10 18.39
C LEU A 146 -7.23 6.25 19.60
N LYS A 147 -8.51 5.85 19.67
CA LYS A 147 -9.01 4.99 20.73
C LYS A 147 -8.32 3.62 20.73
N VAL A 148 -8.29 2.92 19.58
CA VAL A 148 -7.71 1.58 19.50
C VAL A 148 -6.19 1.58 19.66
N LYS A 149 -5.51 2.67 19.27
CA LYS A 149 -4.08 2.89 19.56
C LYS A 149 -3.86 3.02 21.07
N LYS A 150 -4.69 3.77 21.76
CA LYS A 150 -4.65 3.91 23.24
C LYS A 150 -4.94 2.60 23.96
N GLU A 151 -5.81 1.76 23.40
CA GLU A 151 -6.12 0.42 23.90
C GLU A 151 -5.00 -0.60 23.67
N GLY A 152 -3.94 -0.24 22.90
CA GLY A 152 -2.82 -1.11 22.58
C GLY A 152 -3.10 -2.15 21.50
N LYS A 153 -4.22 -2.06 20.80
CA LYS A 153 -4.57 -2.97 19.69
C LYS A 153 -3.76 -2.69 18.42
N VAL A 154 -3.33 -1.44 18.24
CA VAL A 154 -2.49 -1.00 17.12
C VAL A 154 -1.38 -0.10 17.61
N ARG A 155 -0.21 -0.22 17.01
CA ARG A 155 0.97 0.55 17.38
C ARG A 155 1.09 1.85 16.58
N PHE A 156 0.93 1.74 15.27
CA PHE A 156 1.07 2.85 14.31
C PHE A 156 -0.19 3.03 13.49
N LEU A 157 -0.42 4.28 13.06
CA LEU A 157 -1.58 4.68 12.28
C LEU A 157 -1.14 5.30 10.95
N GLY A 158 -1.86 4.99 9.89
CA GLY A 158 -1.56 5.52 8.56
C GLY A 158 -2.77 5.57 7.64
N PHE A 159 -2.50 5.95 6.42
CA PHE A 159 -3.48 5.90 5.34
C PHE A 159 -2.84 5.51 4.02
N THR A 160 -3.66 5.09 3.08
CA THR A 160 -3.25 4.75 1.72
C THR A 160 -4.23 5.27 0.69
N GLY A 161 -3.75 5.46 -0.50
CA GLY A 161 -4.54 5.79 -1.67
C GLY A 161 -3.69 5.72 -2.93
N HIS A 162 -4.33 5.77 -4.08
CA HIS A 162 -3.64 5.69 -5.36
C HIS A 162 -4.24 6.63 -6.43
N LYS A 163 -5.28 7.39 -6.06
CA LYS A 163 -6.02 8.20 -7.01
C LYS A 163 -5.26 9.45 -7.43
N HIS A 164 -4.92 10.30 -6.48
CA HIS A 164 -4.31 11.59 -6.76
C HIS A 164 -3.43 12.09 -5.61
N PRO A 165 -2.21 12.63 -5.88
CA PRO A 165 -1.32 13.16 -4.85
C PRO A 165 -1.94 14.23 -3.97
N GLN A 166 -2.79 15.13 -4.53
CA GLN A 166 -3.41 16.20 -3.76
C GLN A 166 -4.33 15.69 -2.65
N LEU A 167 -4.97 14.53 -2.82
CA LEU A 167 -5.77 13.91 -1.76
C LEU A 167 -4.88 13.47 -0.59
N HIS A 168 -3.69 12.98 -0.89
CA HIS A 168 -2.70 12.65 0.14
C HIS A 168 -2.23 13.88 0.89
N LEU A 169 -1.95 14.98 0.17
CA LEU A 169 -1.55 16.25 0.78
C LEU A 169 -2.68 16.83 1.64
N LYS A 170 -3.95 16.72 1.22
CA LYS A 170 -5.10 17.09 2.06
C LYS A 170 -5.16 16.23 3.33
N MET A 171 -5.04 14.89 3.20
CA MET A 171 -5.02 13.96 4.36
C MET A 171 -3.87 14.26 5.33
N LEU A 172 -2.71 14.66 4.83
CA LEU A 172 -1.57 15.03 5.66
C LEU A 172 -1.80 16.34 6.44
N ASN A 173 -2.80 17.13 6.07
CA ASN A 173 -3.09 18.46 6.64
C ASN A 173 -4.39 18.51 7.46
N VAL A 174 -5.06 17.38 7.71
CA VAL A 174 -6.30 17.35 8.52
C VAL A 174 -6.09 17.53 10.04
N GLY A 175 -4.85 17.77 10.47
CA GLY A 175 -4.54 17.91 11.91
C GLY A 175 -4.41 16.59 12.67
N PHE A 176 -4.24 15.47 11.97
CA PHE A 176 -4.02 14.14 12.53
C PHE A 176 -2.53 13.75 12.41
N GLU A 177 -1.98 13.12 13.45
CA GLU A 177 -0.59 12.64 13.43
C GLU A 177 -0.49 11.28 12.74
N TRP A 178 0.08 11.26 11.54
CA TRP A 178 0.30 10.06 10.76
C TRP A 178 1.68 9.46 11.01
N ASP A 179 1.72 8.15 11.25
CA ASP A 179 2.97 7.39 11.36
C ASP A 179 3.45 6.90 9.97
N SER A 180 2.51 6.63 9.04
CA SER A 180 2.84 6.15 7.69
C SER A 180 1.84 6.57 6.61
N VAL A 181 2.32 6.60 5.36
CA VAL A 181 1.51 6.79 4.16
C VAL A 181 1.93 5.78 3.10
N GLN A 182 0.96 5.09 2.50
CA GLN A 182 1.17 4.12 1.43
C GLN A 182 0.61 4.67 0.11
N MET A 183 1.41 4.60 -0.96
CA MET A 183 1.09 5.18 -2.26
C MET A 183 1.82 4.45 -3.38
N PRO A 184 1.35 4.55 -4.65
CA PRO A 184 2.09 4.01 -5.80
C PRO A 184 3.45 4.70 -5.93
N LEU A 185 4.51 3.91 -6.05
CA LEU A 185 5.87 4.40 -6.29
C LEU A 185 6.55 3.49 -7.31
N ASN A 186 6.64 3.96 -8.54
CA ASN A 186 7.20 3.26 -9.69
C ASN A 186 7.67 4.23 -10.76
N ALA A 187 8.37 3.75 -11.77
CA ALA A 187 8.95 4.60 -12.82
C ALA A 187 7.92 5.34 -13.69
N PHE A 188 6.67 4.83 -13.76
CA PHE A 188 5.58 5.51 -14.47
C PHE A 188 5.03 6.66 -13.64
N ASP A 189 4.75 6.43 -12.35
CA ASP A 189 4.32 7.50 -11.42
C ASP A 189 5.31 8.66 -11.45
N ALA A 190 6.61 8.38 -11.42
CA ALA A 190 7.66 9.40 -11.45
C ALA A 190 7.58 10.33 -12.66
N THR A 191 7.05 9.85 -13.80
CA THR A 191 6.92 10.62 -15.05
C THR A 191 5.51 11.08 -15.37
N SER A 192 4.53 10.63 -14.60
CA SER A 192 3.14 11.07 -14.70
C SER A 192 3.02 12.56 -14.39
N ARG A 193 1.98 13.22 -14.92
CA ARG A 193 1.69 14.62 -14.63
C ARG A 193 1.55 14.85 -13.12
N HIS A 194 0.76 14.01 -12.44
CA HIS A 194 0.57 14.00 -10.99
C HIS A 194 1.29 12.78 -10.42
N SER A 195 2.33 13.02 -9.65
CA SER A 195 3.27 12.02 -9.19
C SER A 195 3.35 12.00 -7.67
N PHE A 196 3.08 10.86 -7.09
CA PHE A 196 3.27 10.64 -5.65
C PHE A 196 4.74 10.75 -5.25
N GLU A 197 5.65 10.28 -6.11
CA GLU A 197 7.09 10.39 -5.87
C GLU A 197 7.55 11.86 -5.79
N ARG A 198 7.06 12.72 -6.69
CA ARG A 198 7.50 14.13 -6.75
C ARG A 198 6.73 15.04 -5.80
N GLU A 199 5.45 14.75 -5.52
CA GLU A 199 4.58 15.67 -4.78
C GLU A 199 4.43 15.27 -3.31
N VAL A 200 4.35 13.97 -2.99
CA VAL A 200 4.04 13.48 -1.64
C VAL A 200 5.29 12.99 -0.91
N LEU A 201 6.14 12.21 -1.55
CA LEU A 201 7.31 11.61 -0.91
C LEU A 201 8.24 12.64 -0.25
N PRO A 202 8.52 13.82 -0.83
CA PRO A 202 9.33 14.86 -0.15
C PRO A 202 8.71 15.36 1.15
N VAL A 203 7.39 15.54 1.19
CA VAL A 203 6.64 15.97 2.38
C VAL A 203 6.71 14.92 3.50
N LEU A 204 6.59 13.65 3.15
CA LEU A 204 6.73 12.55 4.13
C LEU A 204 8.12 12.53 4.75
N ARG A 205 9.16 12.71 3.93
CA ARG A 205 10.55 12.75 4.41
C ARG A 205 10.79 13.92 5.35
N GLU A 206 10.31 15.12 5.00
CA GLU A 206 10.42 16.31 5.84
C GLU A 206 9.73 16.09 7.20
N ARG A 207 8.54 15.50 7.21
CA ARG A 207 7.76 15.26 8.44
C ARG A 207 8.21 14.02 9.22
N GLY A 208 9.12 13.20 8.70
CA GLY A 208 9.57 11.95 9.32
C GLY A 208 8.48 10.88 9.35
N ILE A 209 7.57 10.89 8.38
CA ILE A 209 6.49 9.90 8.21
C ILE A 209 7.01 8.75 7.34
N ALA A 210 6.73 7.51 7.72
CA ALA A 210 7.12 6.34 6.95
C ALA A 210 6.41 6.30 5.60
N ALA A 211 7.18 6.25 4.51
CA ALA A 211 6.65 6.05 3.17
C ALA A 211 6.66 4.56 2.82
N LEU A 212 5.50 4.05 2.38
CA LEU A 212 5.32 2.69 1.89
C LEU A 212 4.99 2.75 0.39
N GLY A 213 5.82 2.10 -0.43
CA GLY A 213 5.61 2.03 -1.87
C GLY A 213 4.79 0.81 -2.25
N MET A 214 3.70 0.99 -2.97
CA MET A 214 2.92 -0.11 -3.56
C MET A 214 2.95 -0.03 -5.07
N LYS A 215 2.53 -1.11 -5.74
CA LYS A 215 2.43 -1.20 -7.20
C LYS A 215 3.76 -0.93 -7.92
N PRO A 216 4.87 -1.57 -7.50
CA PRO A 216 6.16 -1.37 -8.17
C PRO A 216 6.09 -1.70 -9.67
N ILE A 217 5.24 -2.65 -10.06
CA ILE A 217 5.00 -3.08 -11.45
C ILE A 217 3.59 -2.73 -11.95
N ASN A 218 3.01 -1.62 -11.48
CA ASN A 218 1.72 -1.04 -11.93
C ASN A 218 0.47 -1.91 -11.71
N GLY A 219 0.45 -2.77 -10.73
CA GLY A 219 -0.74 -3.55 -10.35
C GLY A 219 -0.71 -4.98 -10.84
N HIS A 220 -0.88 -5.25 -12.13
CA HIS A 220 -0.96 -6.61 -12.68
C HIS A 220 0.20 -6.98 -13.61
N GLY A 221 1.25 -6.15 -13.69
CA GLY A 221 2.45 -6.45 -14.47
C GLY A 221 2.34 -6.14 -15.97
N GLU A 222 1.30 -5.48 -16.44
CA GLU A 222 1.10 -5.16 -17.85
C GLU A 222 2.31 -4.48 -18.54
N PRO A 223 3.06 -3.58 -17.88
CA PRO A 223 4.26 -3.00 -18.49
C PRO A 223 5.37 -4.03 -18.76
N VAL A 224 5.46 -5.05 -17.90
CA VAL A 224 6.41 -6.17 -18.07
C VAL A 224 5.97 -7.04 -19.23
N ASP A 225 4.70 -7.43 -19.29
CA ASP A 225 4.13 -8.23 -20.39
C ASP A 225 4.30 -7.55 -21.76
N ARG A 226 4.30 -6.22 -21.78
CA ARG A 226 4.52 -5.42 -23.00
C ARG A 226 5.98 -5.08 -23.28
N GLY A 227 6.90 -5.56 -22.45
CA GLY A 227 8.34 -5.37 -22.65
C GLY A 227 8.83 -3.92 -22.48
N VAL A 228 8.08 -3.07 -21.74
CA VAL A 228 8.50 -1.69 -21.46
C VAL A 228 9.65 -1.68 -20.44
N LEU A 229 9.55 -2.55 -19.44
CA LEU A 229 10.59 -2.79 -18.44
C LEU A 229 10.50 -4.24 -17.94
N THR A 230 11.52 -4.72 -17.25
CA THR A 230 11.49 -6.02 -16.58
C THR A 230 10.95 -5.90 -15.15
N GLY A 231 10.48 -7.01 -14.57
CA GLY A 231 10.06 -7.05 -13.17
C GLY A 231 11.21 -6.69 -12.22
N GLU A 232 12.43 -7.14 -12.54
CA GLU A 232 13.64 -6.79 -11.79
C GLU A 232 13.93 -5.28 -11.82
N GLU A 233 13.88 -4.65 -13.01
CA GLU A 233 14.07 -3.19 -13.14
C GLU A 233 13.02 -2.42 -12.34
N ALA A 234 11.75 -2.84 -12.43
CA ALA A 234 10.65 -2.20 -11.71
C ALA A 234 10.82 -2.28 -10.19
N LEU A 235 11.12 -3.47 -9.68
CA LEU A 235 11.32 -3.68 -8.24
C LEU A 235 12.59 -2.98 -7.75
N ARG A 236 13.69 -3.07 -8.49
CA ARG A 236 14.94 -2.38 -8.16
C ARG A 236 14.77 -0.86 -8.15
N TYR A 237 14.00 -0.30 -9.09
CA TYR A 237 13.65 1.12 -9.10
C TYR A 237 12.92 1.51 -7.81
N ALA A 238 11.83 0.82 -7.49
CA ALA A 238 11.01 1.12 -6.31
C ALA A 238 11.82 0.99 -5.01
N MET A 239 12.65 -0.05 -4.89
CA MET A 239 13.54 -0.25 -3.74
C MET A 239 14.69 0.76 -3.66
N SER A 240 15.04 1.45 -4.77
CA SER A 240 16.03 2.53 -4.76
C SER A 240 15.51 3.82 -4.14
N LEU A 241 14.18 3.95 -3.99
CA LEU A 241 13.57 5.01 -3.20
C LEU A 241 13.72 4.72 -1.69
N PRO A 242 13.72 5.74 -0.82
CA PRO A 242 13.88 5.57 0.63
C PRO A 242 12.58 5.10 1.30
N VAL A 243 12.05 3.96 0.84
CA VAL A 243 10.75 3.43 1.23
C VAL A 243 10.83 1.92 1.47
N THR A 244 9.82 1.33 2.14
CA THR A 244 9.54 -0.10 2.06
C THR A 244 8.65 -0.35 0.85
N THR A 245 9.10 -1.20 -0.05
CA THR A 245 8.39 -1.56 -1.28
C THR A 245 7.55 -2.80 -1.05
N ILE A 246 6.25 -2.71 -1.28
CA ILE A 246 5.30 -3.80 -1.11
C ILE A 246 5.01 -4.40 -2.48
N THR A 247 5.36 -5.68 -2.65
CA THR A 247 5.13 -6.45 -3.85
C THR A 247 3.97 -7.43 -3.69
N GLY A 248 3.33 -7.78 -4.80
CA GLY A 248 2.28 -8.79 -4.85
C GLY A 248 2.83 -10.13 -5.29
N VAL A 249 2.55 -11.18 -4.54
CA VAL A 249 3.02 -12.54 -4.81
C VAL A 249 1.88 -13.54 -4.62
N GLU A 250 1.54 -14.28 -5.67
CA GLU A 250 0.58 -15.38 -5.64
C GLU A 250 1.20 -16.74 -5.99
N ARG A 251 2.50 -16.77 -6.37
CA ARG A 251 3.24 -17.98 -6.72
C ARG A 251 4.68 -17.94 -6.19
N GLN A 252 5.23 -19.09 -5.91
CA GLN A 252 6.58 -19.20 -5.34
C GLN A 252 7.69 -18.73 -6.30
N ASP A 253 7.54 -18.92 -7.61
CA ASP A 253 8.53 -18.46 -8.59
C ASP A 253 8.65 -16.93 -8.61
N ILE A 254 7.53 -16.21 -8.44
CA ILE A 254 7.52 -14.74 -8.29
C ILE A 254 8.22 -14.34 -6.98
N LEU A 255 7.93 -15.04 -5.87
CA LEU A 255 8.62 -14.78 -4.61
C LEU A 255 10.14 -14.95 -4.74
N LEU A 256 10.59 -16.03 -5.36
CA LEU A 256 12.02 -16.29 -5.54
C LEU A 256 12.70 -15.22 -6.40
N GLN A 257 12.03 -14.74 -7.46
CA GLN A 257 12.51 -13.62 -8.26
C GLN A 257 12.65 -12.35 -7.40
N ASP A 258 11.61 -11.98 -6.64
CA ASP A 258 11.59 -10.78 -5.82
C ASP A 258 12.63 -10.86 -4.69
N LEU A 259 12.79 -12.02 -4.04
CA LEU A 259 13.84 -12.27 -3.06
C LEU A 259 15.23 -12.15 -3.69
N GLY A 260 15.43 -12.67 -4.90
CA GLY A 260 16.70 -12.54 -5.64
C GLY A 260 17.09 -11.08 -5.84
N VAL A 261 16.13 -10.23 -6.23
CA VAL A 261 16.35 -8.79 -6.38
C VAL A 261 16.65 -8.13 -5.02
N ALA A 262 15.87 -8.47 -3.98
CA ALA A 262 15.98 -7.83 -2.68
C ALA A 262 17.23 -8.22 -1.91
N GLN A 263 17.65 -9.47 -1.96
CA GLN A 263 18.86 -9.99 -1.29
C GLN A 263 20.14 -9.54 -1.99
N GLY A 264 20.12 -9.44 -3.33
CA GLY A 264 21.22 -8.89 -4.14
C GLY A 264 21.12 -7.38 -4.37
N PHE A 265 20.30 -6.68 -3.60
CA PHE A 265 19.93 -5.31 -3.88
C PHE A 265 21.12 -4.35 -3.93
N THR A 266 21.28 -3.74 -5.10
CA THR A 266 22.15 -2.58 -5.30
C THR A 266 21.28 -1.43 -5.81
N PRO A 267 21.26 -0.28 -5.13
CA PRO A 267 20.48 0.86 -5.59
C PRO A 267 20.83 1.26 -7.03
N MET A 268 19.83 1.66 -7.80
CA MET A 268 20.07 2.29 -9.09
C MET A 268 20.79 3.63 -8.89
N SER A 269 21.77 3.89 -9.75
CA SER A 269 22.34 5.23 -9.85
C SER A 269 21.28 6.23 -10.37
N PRO A 270 21.46 7.55 -10.12
CA PRO A 270 20.57 8.56 -10.68
C PRO A 270 20.41 8.44 -12.21
N GLN A 271 21.49 8.11 -12.91
CA GLN A 271 21.49 7.91 -14.37
C GLN A 271 20.66 6.71 -14.80
N GLU A 272 20.74 5.57 -14.09
CA GLU A 272 19.91 4.39 -14.35
C GLU A 272 18.43 4.70 -14.11
N MET A 273 18.09 5.40 -13.00
CA MET A 273 16.73 5.80 -12.69
C MET A 273 16.17 6.74 -13.77
N ASP A 274 16.94 7.73 -14.21
CA ASP A 274 16.52 8.69 -15.24
C ASP A 274 16.33 7.98 -16.59
N ALA A 275 17.22 7.07 -16.97
CA ALA A 275 17.08 6.28 -18.18
C ALA A 275 15.81 5.42 -18.17
N LEU A 276 15.48 4.81 -17.02
CA LEU A 276 14.25 4.03 -16.88
C LEU A 276 13.00 4.92 -16.94
N ARG A 277 13.01 6.08 -16.29
CA ARG A 277 11.94 7.08 -16.35
C ARG A 277 11.68 7.54 -17.79
N GLU A 278 12.75 7.87 -18.55
CA GLU A 278 12.60 8.29 -19.94
C GLU A 278 12.01 7.17 -20.82
N ARG A 279 12.39 5.92 -20.59
CA ARG A 279 11.80 4.76 -21.27
C ARG A 279 10.32 4.56 -20.95
N CYS A 280 9.91 4.81 -19.71
CA CYS A 280 8.51 4.71 -19.26
C CYS A 280 7.64 5.91 -19.67
N ARG A 281 8.23 7.09 -19.87
CA ARG A 281 7.53 8.37 -20.12
C ARG A 281 6.45 8.32 -21.20
N PRO A 282 6.68 7.73 -22.39
CA PRO A 282 5.63 7.67 -23.42
C PRO A 282 4.38 6.91 -22.97
N SER A 283 4.57 5.88 -22.16
CA SER A 283 3.46 5.05 -21.65
C SER A 283 2.83 5.60 -20.37
N ALA A 284 3.54 6.49 -19.65
CA ALA A 284 2.99 7.21 -18.50
C ALA A 284 2.11 8.40 -18.93
N ALA A 285 2.36 8.95 -20.13
CA ALA A 285 1.70 10.16 -20.62
C ALA A 285 0.17 10.00 -20.76
N ASP A 286 -0.31 8.81 -21.13
CA ASP A 286 -1.75 8.52 -21.26
C ASP A 286 -2.31 7.71 -20.08
N GLY A 287 -1.50 7.41 -19.08
CA GLY A 287 -1.89 6.69 -17.87
C GLY A 287 -2.33 5.24 -18.08
N ARG A 288 -2.09 4.66 -19.28
CA ARG A 288 -2.57 3.30 -19.65
C ARG A 288 -2.16 2.21 -18.68
N PHE A 289 -1.05 2.38 -17.97
CA PHE A 289 -0.57 1.46 -16.95
C PHE A 289 -0.87 1.90 -15.52
N GLU A 290 -1.54 3.04 -15.34
CA GLU A 290 -1.93 3.57 -14.04
C GLU A 290 -3.46 3.72 -13.94
N LEU A 291 -4.20 2.72 -14.41
CA LEU A 291 -5.67 2.71 -14.42
C LEU A 291 -6.30 2.98 -13.04
N TYR A 292 -5.56 2.69 -11.96
CA TYR A 292 -5.97 3.01 -10.60
C TYR A 292 -6.04 4.54 -10.34
N LYS A 293 -5.32 5.36 -11.10
CA LYS A 293 -5.47 6.83 -11.07
C LYS A 293 -6.67 7.29 -11.90
N LEU A 294 -6.98 6.61 -13.00
CA LEU A 294 -7.88 7.07 -14.04
C LEU A 294 -9.31 6.52 -13.95
N THR A 295 -9.52 5.36 -13.32
CA THR A 295 -10.80 4.67 -13.32
C THR A 295 -11.31 4.39 -11.90
N PHE A 296 -12.63 4.17 -11.75
CA PHE A 296 -13.23 3.76 -10.48
C PHE A 296 -13.09 2.26 -10.18
N LYS A 297 -12.59 1.48 -11.12
CA LYS A 297 -12.47 0.02 -10.99
C LYS A 297 -11.69 -0.42 -9.74
N PHE A 298 -10.77 0.41 -9.27
CA PHE A 298 -9.91 0.12 -8.12
C PHE A 298 -10.40 0.79 -6.82
N ASP A 299 -11.55 1.45 -6.81
CA ASP A 299 -12.08 2.23 -5.67
C ASP A 299 -13.15 1.48 -4.87
N ASN A 300 -13.32 0.19 -5.12
CA ASN A 300 -14.27 -0.72 -4.44
C ASN A 300 -15.71 -0.21 -4.35
N PRO A 301 -16.37 0.14 -5.47
CA PRO A 301 -17.74 0.62 -5.45
C PRO A 301 -18.72 -0.41 -4.88
N GLU A 302 -18.47 -1.71 -5.09
CA GLU A 302 -19.31 -2.79 -4.57
C GLU A 302 -19.28 -2.86 -3.03
N ALA A 303 -18.11 -2.74 -2.42
CA ALA A 303 -17.96 -2.72 -0.97
C ALA A 303 -18.64 -1.47 -0.37
N ARG A 304 -18.60 -0.33 -1.08
CA ARG A 304 -19.30 0.90 -0.67
C ARG A 304 -20.81 0.73 -0.68
N LEU A 305 -21.36 0.12 -1.74
CA LEU A 305 -22.79 -0.19 -1.84
C LEU A 305 -23.25 -1.15 -0.74
N ALA A 306 -22.46 -2.15 -0.41
CA ALA A 306 -22.77 -3.11 0.63
C ALA A 306 -22.87 -2.48 2.04
N HIS A 307 -22.33 -1.27 2.23
CA HIS A 307 -22.34 -0.54 3.49
C HIS A 307 -23.08 0.80 3.43
N ASP A 308 -24.01 0.94 2.48
CA ASP A 308 -24.85 2.15 2.29
C ASP A 308 -24.05 3.45 2.15
N TYR A 309 -22.85 3.39 1.59
CA TYR A 309 -22.02 4.56 1.39
C TYR A 309 -22.47 5.35 0.15
N PRO A 310 -22.66 6.68 0.24
CA PRO A 310 -23.24 7.47 -0.86
C PRO A 310 -22.26 7.55 -2.03
N LEU A 311 -22.47 6.72 -3.05
CA LEU A 311 -21.65 6.69 -4.26
C LEU A 311 -21.85 7.93 -5.15
N ASP A 312 -23.08 8.47 -5.20
CA ASP A 312 -23.45 9.48 -6.20
C ASP A 312 -22.74 10.82 -6.01
N MET A 313 -22.64 11.30 -4.78
CA MET A 313 -21.92 12.54 -4.49
C MET A 313 -20.41 12.38 -4.75
N GLN A 314 -19.84 11.24 -4.39
CA GLN A 314 -18.43 10.96 -4.59
C GLN A 314 -18.08 10.74 -6.06
N GLN A 315 -18.98 10.16 -6.85
CA GLN A 315 -18.78 10.03 -8.29
C GLN A 315 -18.75 11.37 -9.02
N ILE A 316 -19.52 12.36 -8.58
CA ILE A 316 -19.51 13.70 -9.16
C ILE A 316 -18.16 14.38 -8.95
N GLU A 317 -17.62 14.32 -7.73
CA GLU A 317 -16.34 14.93 -7.38
C GLU A 317 -15.16 14.26 -8.09
N VAL A 318 -15.14 12.93 -8.15
CA VAL A 318 -14.12 12.21 -8.90
C VAL A 318 -14.26 12.46 -10.41
N LYS A 319 -15.48 12.53 -10.97
CA LYS A 319 -15.67 12.93 -12.36
C LYS A 319 -15.17 14.35 -12.65
N GLN A 320 -15.21 15.23 -11.68
CA GLN A 320 -14.68 16.59 -11.81
C GLN A 320 -13.14 16.60 -11.78
N MET A 321 -12.53 15.85 -10.87
CA MET A 321 -11.08 15.63 -10.85
C MET A 321 -10.59 14.95 -12.14
N MET A 322 -11.36 13.98 -12.66
CA MET A 322 -11.07 13.31 -13.92
C MET A 322 -11.20 14.24 -15.11
N LYS A 323 -12.22 15.15 -15.14
CA LYS A 323 -12.35 16.19 -16.15
C LYS A 323 -11.19 17.18 -16.13
N GLU A 324 -10.70 17.53 -14.96
CA GLU A 324 -9.51 18.39 -14.82
C GLU A 324 -8.26 17.67 -15.35
N ALA A 325 -8.15 16.36 -15.13
CA ALA A 325 -7.11 15.54 -15.72
C ALA A 325 -7.26 15.43 -17.26
N ASP A 326 -8.50 15.31 -17.77
CA ASP A 326 -8.81 15.18 -19.20
C ASP A 326 -8.59 16.49 -19.99
N ASN A 327 -8.84 17.64 -19.38
CA ASN A 327 -8.51 18.96 -19.98
C ASN A 327 -7.01 19.15 -20.25
N THR A 328 -6.20 18.14 -19.93
CA THR A 328 -4.77 18.09 -20.18
C THR A 328 -4.37 17.26 -21.40
N GLY A 329 -5.32 16.79 -22.17
CA GLY A 329 -5.12 16.10 -23.46
C GLY A 329 -4.85 14.59 -23.34
N HIS A 330 -5.29 13.95 -22.25
CA HIS A 330 -5.21 12.50 -22.11
C HIS A 330 -6.55 11.84 -22.42
N PRO A 331 -6.67 11.02 -23.46
CA PRO A 331 -7.89 10.26 -23.71
C PRO A 331 -8.06 9.17 -22.64
N PHE A 332 -9.18 9.22 -21.89
CA PHE A 332 -9.57 8.13 -21.03
C PHE A 332 -9.92 6.91 -21.86
N PRO A 333 -9.46 5.71 -21.53
CA PRO A 333 -10.01 4.51 -22.13
C PRO A 333 -11.49 4.44 -21.79
N THR A 334 -12.34 4.55 -22.80
CA THR A 334 -13.76 4.23 -22.68
C THR A 334 -13.89 2.76 -22.35
N THR A 335 -14.33 2.45 -21.08
CA THR A 335 -14.76 1.16 -20.49
C THR A 335 -14.02 -0.09 -20.92
#